data_5d3fa8c1f830c27352fb9db6a1210ed3
#
_entry.id   5d3fa8c1f830c27352fb9db6a1210ed3
#
_cell.length_a   1.000
_cell.length_b   1.000
_cell.length_c   1.000
_cell.angle_alpha   90.00
_cell.angle_beta   90.00
_cell.angle_gamma   90.00
#
_symmetry.space_group_name_H-M   'P 1'
#
loop_
_entity.id
_entity.type
_entity.pdbx_description
1 polymer ?
#
loop_
_entity_poly.entity_id
_entity_poly.type
_entity_poly.pdbx_seq_one_letter_code
_entity_poly.pdbx_strand_id
1 'polypeptide(L)'
;MLPFGDQYFKSIGFTLSKRGSEEKSLKYLLEAKTIYENYKANNSVRPLDFEEIFTMENASSRNWSSFEKTFTHTLFYMAQVYEHLKDGAKTAEYCKETLRRQLEFKDYDRIEWTANCTTLSLYFVQEKLFPEARHLLCCSQYLLSDCRPEPTMDRRIADQQRDQIRNSKAFVATCWAKYCNAVLAEPQNPEKDCKNIPQIDRFINVWPLVIQESEIPCQIKNYDEARAVFLWGIKCIDAAKSYFRLNEYATNYSQLVEEHSKLFKNLAGHDPDLNRQCKMHKRRMDQLTALVRSLNPQFYMSLCRQLQFELGEICHEMIHLKTRIANETIEGISISKAAKISSLATQGISHFENFINTFKDKEGKLPDTFSEDNVRPILIAHFYIGRYCSKLLETDPNNKEHNLSKLKEYFTFVVKYIEANPDHASTIENELPLAKEMLEYMTERANQVVMSATS
;
A
#
# COMPACT_ATOMS: atom_id res chain seq x y z
N MET A 1 -9.99 -44.46 -21.22
CA MET A 1 -9.12 -44.43 -20.04
C MET A 1 -8.54 -43.04 -19.70
N LEU A 2 -8.53 -42.07 -20.59
CA LEU A 2 -7.88 -40.73 -20.38
C LEU A 2 -8.71 -39.67 -19.60
N PRO A 3 -10.06 -39.65 -19.61
CA PRO A 3 -10.80 -38.58 -18.91
C PRO A 3 -10.69 -38.60 -17.40
N PHE A 4 -10.33 -39.73 -16.79
CA PHE A 4 -10.10 -39.84 -15.34
C PHE A 4 -8.74 -39.37 -14.90
N GLY A 5 -7.78 -39.29 -15.81
CA GLY A 5 -6.41 -38.87 -15.48
C GLY A 5 -6.37 -37.45 -14.97
N ASP A 6 -7.01 -36.51 -15.67
CA ASP A 6 -7.01 -35.09 -15.26
C ASP A 6 -7.63 -34.87 -13.89
N GLN A 7 -8.83 -35.41 -13.65
CA GLN A 7 -9.51 -35.28 -12.35
C GLN A 7 -8.77 -35.99 -11.23
N TYR A 8 -8.17 -37.15 -11.50
CA TYR A 8 -7.38 -37.90 -10.53
C TYR A 8 -6.12 -37.14 -10.13
N PHE A 9 -5.31 -36.71 -11.10
CA PHE A 9 -4.09 -35.96 -10.84
C PHE A 9 -4.36 -34.61 -10.20
N LYS A 10 -5.44 -33.91 -10.59
CA LYS A 10 -5.90 -32.71 -9.91
C LYS A 10 -6.20 -32.95 -8.44
N SER A 11 -6.94 -34.02 -8.11
CA SER A 11 -7.31 -34.35 -6.74
C SER A 11 -6.10 -34.71 -5.87
N ILE A 12 -5.13 -35.44 -6.43
CA ILE A 12 -3.86 -35.75 -5.75
C ILE A 12 -3.05 -34.46 -5.54
N GLY A 13 -2.91 -33.63 -6.57
CA GLY A 13 -2.20 -32.38 -6.50
C GLY A 13 -2.75 -31.48 -5.39
N PHE A 14 -4.07 -31.30 -5.36
CA PHE A 14 -4.75 -30.55 -4.30
C PHE A 14 -4.52 -31.11 -2.89
N THR A 15 -4.59 -32.45 -2.75
CA THR A 15 -4.38 -33.10 -1.45
C THR A 15 -2.93 -32.92 -0.96
N LEU A 16 -1.96 -33.01 -1.87
CA LEU A 16 -0.54 -32.82 -1.57
C LEU A 16 -0.22 -31.35 -1.21
N SER A 17 -0.82 -30.40 -1.89
CA SER A 17 -0.69 -28.99 -1.54
C SER A 17 -1.17 -28.71 -0.12
N LYS A 18 -2.34 -29.23 0.26
CA LYS A 18 -2.83 -29.11 1.65
C LYS A 18 -1.92 -29.78 2.72
N ARG A 19 -1.05 -30.69 2.32
CA ARG A 19 -0.09 -31.37 3.19
C ARG A 19 1.31 -30.74 3.18
N GLY A 20 1.50 -29.57 2.56
CA GLY A 20 2.79 -28.88 2.49
C GLY A 20 3.82 -29.60 1.61
N SER A 21 3.37 -30.25 0.53
CA SER A 21 4.23 -30.94 -0.45
C SER A 21 4.08 -30.28 -1.83
N GLU A 22 4.39 -28.98 -1.92
CA GLU A 22 4.11 -28.12 -3.07
C GLU A 22 4.76 -28.62 -4.35
N GLU A 23 6.04 -29.04 -4.32
CA GLU A 23 6.76 -29.53 -5.50
C GLU A 23 6.13 -30.80 -6.07
N LYS A 24 5.70 -31.73 -5.19
CA LYS A 24 5.00 -32.94 -5.61
C LYS A 24 3.61 -32.62 -6.16
N SER A 25 2.90 -31.69 -5.50
CA SER A 25 1.61 -31.19 -5.96
C SER A 25 1.72 -30.61 -7.37
N LEU A 26 2.72 -29.76 -7.60
CA LEU A 26 2.95 -29.12 -8.90
C LEU A 26 3.20 -30.16 -10.00
N LYS A 27 3.96 -31.22 -9.73
CA LYS A 27 4.19 -32.28 -10.70
C LYS A 27 2.89 -32.91 -11.19
N TYR A 28 1.98 -33.25 -10.27
CA TYR A 28 0.69 -33.85 -10.65
C TYR A 28 -0.25 -32.86 -11.37
N LEU A 29 -0.24 -31.59 -10.97
CA LEU A 29 -1.03 -30.58 -11.64
C LEU A 29 -0.54 -30.28 -13.07
N LEU A 30 0.79 -30.29 -13.30
CA LEU A 30 1.39 -30.17 -14.62
C LEU A 30 1.05 -31.38 -15.51
N GLU A 31 1.01 -32.57 -14.94
CA GLU A 31 0.60 -33.78 -15.66
C GLU A 31 -0.88 -33.72 -16.04
N ALA A 32 -1.76 -33.26 -15.12
CA ALA A 32 -3.17 -33.01 -15.43
C ALA A 32 -3.33 -31.99 -16.57
N LYS A 33 -2.59 -30.88 -16.54
CA LYS A 33 -2.56 -29.88 -17.61
C LYS A 33 -2.14 -30.50 -18.94
N THR A 34 -1.08 -31.28 -18.96
CA THR A 34 -0.59 -31.96 -20.19
C THR A 34 -1.62 -32.91 -20.76
N ILE A 35 -2.30 -33.69 -19.91
CA ILE A 35 -3.37 -34.60 -20.32
C ILE A 35 -4.53 -33.83 -21.00
N TYR A 36 -4.96 -32.73 -20.38
CA TYR A 36 -6.02 -31.88 -20.94
C TYR A 36 -5.62 -31.31 -22.30
N GLU A 37 -4.43 -30.71 -22.42
CA GLU A 37 -3.95 -30.08 -23.66
C GLU A 37 -3.81 -31.08 -24.77
N ASN A 38 -3.23 -32.26 -24.49
CA ASN A 38 -3.09 -33.34 -25.47
C ASN A 38 -4.45 -33.88 -25.90
N TYR A 39 -5.39 -34.04 -24.97
CA TYR A 39 -6.73 -34.53 -25.34
C TYR A 39 -7.47 -33.52 -26.20
N LYS A 40 -7.41 -32.24 -25.85
CA LYS A 40 -8.07 -31.15 -26.57
C LYS A 40 -7.51 -30.99 -28.00
N ALA A 41 -6.19 -31.18 -28.18
CA ALA A 41 -5.52 -31.06 -29.46
C ALA A 41 -5.85 -32.23 -30.42
N ASN A 42 -6.05 -33.44 -29.89
CA ASN A 42 -6.16 -34.66 -30.68
C ASN A 42 -7.59 -35.21 -30.85
N ASN A 43 -8.55 -34.65 -30.12
CA ASN A 43 -9.93 -35.17 -30.13
C ASN A 43 -10.94 -34.04 -30.35
N SER A 44 -11.84 -34.27 -31.32
CA SER A 44 -12.99 -33.40 -31.58
C SER A 44 -14.19 -33.70 -30.68
N VAL A 45 -14.19 -34.86 -30.02
CA VAL A 45 -15.27 -35.32 -29.16
C VAL A 45 -14.83 -35.17 -27.71
N ARG A 46 -15.68 -34.58 -26.86
CA ARG A 46 -15.39 -34.45 -25.44
C ARG A 46 -15.28 -35.81 -24.75
N PRO A 47 -14.50 -35.91 -23.65
CA PRO A 47 -14.49 -37.11 -22.83
C PRO A 47 -15.84 -37.29 -22.09
N LEU A 48 -16.22 -38.54 -21.88
CA LEU A 48 -17.36 -38.86 -21.02
C LEU A 48 -17.01 -38.58 -19.57
N ASP A 49 -17.94 -38.02 -18.80
CA ASP A 49 -17.76 -37.91 -17.36
C ASP A 49 -18.12 -39.25 -16.65
N PHE A 50 -17.87 -39.29 -15.33
CA PHE A 50 -18.01 -40.50 -14.54
C PHE A 50 -19.46 -41.05 -14.58
N GLU A 51 -20.47 -40.18 -14.49
CA GLU A 51 -21.88 -40.57 -14.48
C GLU A 51 -22.32 -41.10 -15.84
N GLU A 52 -21.83 -40.47 -16.91
CA GLU A 52 -22.16 -40.86 -18.29
C GLU A 52 -21.66 -42.25 -18.68
N ILE A 53 -20.54 -42.67 -18.09
CA ILE A 53 -20.00 -44.02 -18.35
C ILE A 53 -20.94 -45.12 -17.83
N PHE A 54 -21.62 -44.84 -16.73
CA PHE A 54 -22.52 -45.82 -16.09
C PHE A 54 -23.97 -45.74 -16.56
N THR A 55 -24.42 -44.58 -17.06
CA THR A 55 -25.84 -44.38 -17.43
C THR A 55 -26.14 -44.72 -18.89
N MET A 56 -25.13 -44.89 -19.75
CA MET A 56 -25.28 -45.15 -21.19
C MET A 56 -26.24 -44.21 -21.93
N GLU A 57 -26.56 -43.06 -21.39
CA GLU A 57 -27.39 -42.06 -22.06
C GLU A 57 -26.65 -41.39 -23.21
N ASN A 58 -27.37 -41.21 -24.36
CA ASN A 58 -26.84 -40.65 -25.59
C ASN A 58 -26.02 -39.36 -25.36
N ALA A 59 -24.72 -39.47 -25.53
CA ALA A 59 -23.72 -38.43 -25.34
C ALA A 59 -23.83 -37.24 -26.35
N SER A 60 -24.77 -37.29 -27.29
CA SER A 60 -24.82 -36.37 -28.44
C SER A 60 -25.30 -34.95 -28.16
N SER A 61 -25.82 -34.67 -26.99
CA SER A 61 -26.36 -33.33 -26.64
C SER A 61 -25.59 -32.57 -25.53
N ARG A 62 -24.54 -33.14 -24.96
CA ARG A 62 -23.89 -32.58 -23.79
C ARG A 62 -22.67 -31.72 -24.11
N ASN A 63 -22.56 -30.64 -23.39
CA ASN A 63 -21.58 -29.60 -23.60
C ASN A 63 -20.19 -29.96 -22.98
N TRP A 64 -19.10 -29.45 -23.53
CA TRP A 64 -17.73 -29.54 -22.95
C TRP A 64 -17.59 -29.00 -21.54
N SER A 65 -18.63 -28.39 -21.00
CA SER A 65 -18.64 -27.60 -19.77
C SER A 65 -17.97 -28.28 -18.56
N SER A 66 -18.26 -29.56 -18.28
CA SER A 66 -17.68 -30.28 -17.13
C SER A 66 -16.16 -30.46 -17.27
N PHE A 67 -15.70 -30.81 -18.46
CA PHE A 67 -14.27 -30.99 -18.75
C PHE A 67 -13.50 -29.65 -18.67
N GLU A 68 -14.07 -28.58 -19.24
CA GLU A 68 -13.49 -27.24 -19.18
C GLU A 68 -13.43 -26.70 -17.76
N LYS A 69 -14.47 -26.95 -16.94
CA LYS A 69 -14.48 -26.59 -15.50
C LYS A 69 -13.40 -27.32 -14.72
N THR A 70 -13.21 -28.63 -14.97
CA THR A 70 -12.17 -29.41 -14.32
C THR A 70 -10.78 -28.83 -14.60
N PHE A 71 -10.53 -28.45 -15.83
CA PHE A 71 -9.26 -27.82 -16.19
C PHE A 71 -9.10 -26.42 -15.58
N THR A 72 -10.16 -25.62 -15.54
CA THR A 72 -10.14 -24.31 -14.88
C THR A 72 -9.77 -24.43 -13.38
N HIS A 73 -10.30 -25.45 -12.69
CA HIS A 73 -9.89 -25.74 -11.32
C HIS A 73 -8.44 -26.20 -11.22
N THR A 74 -7.92 -26.95 -12.21
CA THR A 74 -6.50 -27.33 -12.24
C THR A 74 -5.60 -26.09 -12.28
N LEU A 75 -5.91 -25.11 -13.15
CA LEU A 75 -5.18 -23.86 -13.21
C LEU A 75 -5.26 -23.04 -11.91
N PHE A 76 -6.44 -23.01 -11.28
CA PHE A 76 -6.62 -22.37 -9.98
C PHE A 76 -5.71 -22.98 -8.89
N TYR A 77 -5.64 -24.31 -8.81
CA TYR A 77 -4.72 -24.95 -7.86
C TYR A 77 -3.25 -24.75 -8.22
N MET A 78 -2.91 -24.68 -9.51
CA MET A 78 -1.55 -24.33 -9.92
C MET A 78 -1.16 -22.92 -9.44
N ALA A 79 -2.06 -21.95 -9.56
CA ALA A 79 -1.83 -20.60 -9.03
C ALA A 79 -1.54 -20.61 -7.53
N GLN A 80 -2.33 -21.38 -6.73
CA GLN A 80 -2.12 -21.50 -5.28
C GLN A 80 -0.77 -22.15 -4.95
N VAL A 81 -0.38 -23.19 -5.68
CA VAL A 81 0.91 -23.86 -5.45
C VAL A 81 2.08 -22.92 -5.77
N TYR A 82 2.01 -22.16 -6.88
CA TYR A 82 3.05 -21.18 -7.21
C TYR A 82 3.11 -20.03 -6.22
N GLU A 83 1.99 -19.63 -5.62
CA GLU A 83 1.96 -18.64 -4.53
C GLU A 83 2.75 -19.15 -3.31
N HIS A 84 2.53 -20.40 -2.90
CA HIS A 84 3.30 -21.03 -1.81
C HIS A 84 4.80 -21.14 -2.14
N LEU A 85 5.12 -21.42 -3.41
CA LEU A 85 6.50 -21.45 -3.91
C LEU A 85 7.12 -20.05 -4.10
N LYS A 86 6.36 -18.98 -3.85
CA LYS A 86 6.77 -17.57 -4.01
C LYS A 86 7.16 -17.20 -5.45
N ASP A 87 6.63 -17.89 -6.44
CA ASP A 87 6.75 -17.54 -7.87
C ASP A 87 5.56 -16.65 -8.28
N GLY A 88 5.65 -15.36 -7.99
CA GLY A 88 4.59 -14.39 -8.24
C GLY A 88 4.22 -14.27 -9.72
N ALA A 89 5.18 -14.41 -10.64
CA ALA A 89 4.93 -14.30 -12.08
C ALA A 89 4.02 -15.45 -12.58
N LYS A 90 4.33 -16.68 -12.20
CA LYS A 90 3.50 -17.85 -12.56
C LYS A 90 2.17 -17.83 -11.82
N THR A 91 2.14 -17.42 -10.56
CA THR A 91 0.90 -17.21 -9.83
C THR A 91 -0.04 -16.28 -10.61
N ALA A 92 0.47 -15.12 -11.06
CA ALA A 92 -0.31 -14.16 -11.81
C ALA A 92 -0.76 -14.70 -13.17
N GLU A 93 0.09 -15.44 -13.90
CA GLU A 93 -0.23 -16.08 -15.17
C GLU A 93 -1.41 -17.06 -15.02
N TYR A 94 -1.34 -17.99 -14.07
CA TYR A 94 -2.39 -18.98 -13.84
C TYR A 94 -3.66 -18.38 -13.24
N CYS A 95 -3.57 -17.37 -12.37
CA CYS A 95 -4.72 -16.60 -11.91
C CYS A 95 -5.44 -15.90 -13.07
N LYS A 96 -4.68 -15.23 -13.95
CA LYS A 96 -5.20 -14.56 -15.14
C LYS A 96 -5.96 -15.52 -16.05
N GLU A 97 -5.37 -16.67 -16.35
CA GLU A 97 -5.99 -17.65 -17.21
C GLU A 97 -7.23 -18.29 -16.57
N THR A 98 -7.19 -18.57 -15.26
CA THR A 98 -8.36 -19.04 -14.51
C THR A 98 -9.53 -18.07 -14.61
N LEU A 99 -9.29 -16.78 -14.34
CA LEU A 99 -10.32 -15.75 -14.40
C LEU A 99 -10.91 -15.57 -15.81
N ARG A 100 -10.07 -15.66 -16.85
CA ARG A 100 -10.52 -15.61 -18.25
C ARG A 100 -11.46 -16.75 -18.58
N ARG A 101 -11.06 -17.97 -18.24
CA ARG A 101 -11.85 -19.18 -18.51
C ARG A 101 -13.18 -19.18 -17.75
N GLN A 102 -13.17 -18.69 -16.51
CA GLN A 102 -14.39 -18.53 -15.72
C GLN A 102 -15.42 -17.62 -16.41
N LEU A 103 -14.98 -16.53 -17.03
CA LEU A 103 -15.85 -15.66 -17.83
C LEU A 103 -16.32 -16.34 -19.13
N GLU A 104 -15.40 -17.01 -19.84
CA GLU A 104 -15.68 -17.71 -21.11
C GLU A 104 -16.76 -18.78 -20.94
N PHE A 105 -16.63 -19.61 -19.90
CA PHE A 105 -17.56 -20.71 -19.62
C PHE A 105 -18.71 -20.32 -18.71
N LYS A 106 -18.81 -19.04 -18.30
CA LYS A 106 -19.85 -18.50 -17.39
C LYS A 106 -19.97 -19.29 -16.08
N ASP A 107 -18.85 -19.77 -15.57
CA ASP A 107 -18.76 -20.60 -14.37
C ASP A 107 -18.04 -19.86 -13.25
N TYR A 108 -18.70 -18.90 -12.66
CA TYR A 108 -18.14 -18.08 -11.57
C TYR A 108 -19.22 -17.45 -10.70
N ASP A 109 -18.93 -17.32 -9.42
CA ASP A 109 -19.60 -16.37 -8.55
C ASP A 109 -19.05 -14.96 -8.79
N ARG A 110 -19.93 -13.97 -8.92
CA ARG A 110 -19.51 -12.58 -9.25
C ARG A 110 -18.67 -11.95 -8.16
N ILE A 111 -18.98 -12.22 -6.89
CA ILE A 111 -18.27 -11.63 -5.75
C ILE A 111 -16.89 -12.24 -5.63
N GLU A 112 -16.80 -13.58 -5.70
CA GLU A 112 -15.53 -14.31 -5.64
C GLU A 112 -14.62 -13.97 -6.83
N TRP A 113 -15.16 -13.98 -8.05
CA TRP A 113 -14.40 -13.59 -9.23
C TRP A 113 -13.84 -12.17 -9.11
N THR A 114 -14.67 -11.23 -8.65
CA THR A 114 -14.25 -9.85 -8.44
C THR A 114 -13.17 -9.74 -7.38
N ALA A 115 -13.27 -10.47 -6.28
CA ALA A 115 -12.25 -10.49 -5.23
C ALA A 115 -10.90 -10.99 -5.77
N ASN A 116 -10.89 -12.10 -6.51
CA ASN A 116 -9.69 -12.66 -7.13
C ASN A 116 -9.09 -11.72 -8.18
N CYS A 117 -9.92 -11.16 -9.06
CA CYS A 117 -9.51 -10.18 -10.06
C CYS A 117 -8.89 -8.91 -9.43
N THR A 118 -9.51 -8.42 -8.37
CA THR A 118 -9.03 -7.25 -7.62
C THR A 118 -7.71 -7.54 -6.90
N THR A 119 -7.56 -8.72 -6.32
CA THR A 119 -6.30 -9.14 -5.68
C THR A 119 -5.17 -9.25 -6.71
N LEU A 120 -5.46 -9.86 -7.88
CA LEU A 120 -4.49 -9.93 -8.98
C LEU A 120 -4.06 -8.52 -9.45
N SER A 121 -4.97 -7.54 -9.43
CA SER A 121 -4.62 -6.16 -9.79
C SER A 121 -3.55 -5.56 -8.88
N LEU A 122 -3.54 -5.92 -7.58
CA LEU A 122 -2.52 -5.45 -6.64
C LEU A 122 -1.13 -6.00 -6.97
N TYR A 123 -1.03 -7.25 -7.43
CA TYR A 123 0.23 -7.79 -7.94
C TYR A 123 0.74 -6.95 -9.12
N PHE A 124 -0.10 -6.64 -10.10
CA PHE A 124 0.31 -5.80 -11.24
C PHE A 124 0.65 -4.36 -10.83
N VAL A 125 0.03 -3.83 -9.77
CA VAL A 125 0.43 -2.54 -9.18
C VAL A 125 1.85 -2.61 -8.60
N GLN A 126 2.20 -3.70 -7.90
CA GLN A 126 3.54 -3.91 -7.34
C GLN A 126 4.61 -4.05 -8.43
N GLU A 127 4.28 -4.77 -9.51
CA GLU A 127 5.15 -4.91 -10.68
C GLU A 127 5.16 -3.69 -11.61
N LYS A 128 4.44 -2.61 -11.24
CA LYS A 128 4.29 -1.37 -12.04
C LYS A 128 3.69 -1.58 -13.44
N LEU A 129 2.94 -2.65 -13.61
CA LEU A 129 2.17 -2.95 -14.81
C LEU A 129 0.78 -2.28 -14.71
N PHE A 130 0.78 -0.95 -14.70
CA PHE A 130 -0.42 -0.14 -14.43
C PHE A 130 -1.55 -0.31 -15.45
N PRO A 131 -1.30 -0.50 -16.77
CA PRO A 131 -2.38 -0.76 -17.71
C PRO A 131 -3.18 -2.03 -17.37
N GLU A 132 -2.48 -3.13 -17.02
CA GLU A 132 -3.08 -4.41 -16.64
C GLU A 132 -3.85 -4.27 -15.31
N ALA A 133 -3.22 -3.66 -14.32
CA ALA A 133 -3.85 -3.40 -13.03
C ALA A 133 -5.14 -2.59 -13.18
N ARG A 134 -5.11 -1.52 -13.98
CA ARG A 134 -6.26 -0.68 -14.27
C ARG A 134 -7.39 -1.45 -14.93
N HIS A 135 -7.06 -2.27 -15.94
CA HIS A 135 -8.05 -3.11 -16.64
C HIS A 135 -8.78 -4.04 -15.66
N LEU A 136 -8.03 -4.74 -14.79
CA LEU A 136 -8.62 -5.66 -13.81
C LEU A 136 -9.53 -4.93 -12.81
N LEU A 137 -9.14 -3.74 -12.35
CA LEU A 137 -9.98 -2.93 -11.47
C LEU A 137 -11.25 -2.44 -12.18
N CYS A 138 -11.16 -2.06 -13.45
CA CYS A 138 -12.32 -1.70 -14.27
C CYS A 138 -13.25 -2.90 -14.46
N CYS A 139 -12.73 -4.09 -14.76
CA CYS A 139 -13.52 -5.33 -14.86
C CYS A 139 -14.25 -5.64 -13.56
N SER A 140 -13.53 -5.56 -12.43
CA SER A 140 -14.10 -5.79 -11.10
C SER A 140 -15.24 -4.84 -10.78
N GLN A 141 -15.05 -3.55 -11.06
CA GLN A 141 -16.06 -2.52 -10.85
C GLN A 141 -17.28 -2.73 -11.77
N TYR A 142 -17.05 -3.08 -13.03
CA TYR A 142 -18.10 -3.35 -14.01
C TYR A 142 -19.00 -4.51 -13.58
N LEU A 143 -18.41 -5.65 -13.17
CA LEU A 143 -19.19 -6.81 -12.73
C LEU A 143 -19.98 -6.56 -11.44
N LEU A 144 -19.49 -5.70 -10.56
CA LEU A 144 -20.19 -5.33 -9.33
C LEU A 144 -21.25 -4.24 -9.54
N SER A 145 -21.25 -3.52 -10.66
CA SER A 145 -22.21 -2.42 -10.89
C SER A 145 -23.66 -2.91 -10.83
N ASP A 146 -23.94 -4.04 -11.47
CA ASP A 146 -25.27 -4.65 -11.57
C ASP A 146 -25.48 -5.79 -10.58
N CYS A 147 -24.54 -6.01 -9.65
CA CYS A 147 -24.67 -7.05 -8.65
C CYS A 147 -25.76 -6.66 -7.64
N ARG A 148 -26.77 -7.51 -7.53
CA ARG A 148 -27.91 -7.39 -6.61
C ARG A 148 -28.08 -8.68 -5.83
N PRO A 149 -28.66 -8.62 -4.61
CA PRO A 149 -29.01 -9.84 -3.87
C PRO A 149 -29.95 -10.71 -4.70
N GLU A 150 -29.79 -12.01 -4.59
CA GLU A 150 -30.73 -12.94 -5.20
C GLU A 150 -32.10 -12.81 -4.53
N PRO A 151 -33.18 -12.97 -5.30
CA PRO A 151 -34.53 -12.97 -4.73
C PRO A 151 -34.67 -14.10 -3.69
N THR A 152 -34.89 -13.73 -2.45
CA THR A 152 -35.13 -14.67 -1.35
C THR A 152 -36.19 -14.12 -0.43
N MET A 153 -37.03 -15.03 0.14
CA MET A 153 -38.00 -14.67 1.19
C MET A 153 -37.33 -14.51 2.56
N ASP A 154 -36.15 -15.06 2.77
CA ASP A 154 -35.40 -14.90 4.01
C ASP A 154 -34.67 -13.56 4.03
N ARG A 155 -35.17 -12.65 4.88
CA ARG A 155 -34.61 -11.32 5.07
C ARG A 155 -33.16 -11.37 5.54
N ARG A 156 -32.76 -12.34 6.34
CA ARG A 156 -31.40 -12.47 6.87
C ARG A 156 -30.42 -12.78 5.75
N ILE A 157 -30.79 -13.71 4.84
CA ILE A 157 -29.98 -14.07 3.67
C ILE A 157 -29.83 -12.86 2.75
N ALA A 158 -30.93 -12.14 2.49
CA ALA A 158 -30.91 -10.94 1.65
C ALA A 158 -30.03 -9.83 2.26
N ASP A 159 -30.05 -9.64 3.57
CA ASP A 159 -29.22 -8.66 4.27
C ASP A 159 -27.74 -9.06 4.22
N GLN A 160 -27.42 -10.35 4.41
CA GLN A 160 -26.05 -10.87 4.31
C GLN A 160 -25.48 -10.70 2.88
N GLN A 161 -26.25 -11.01 1.85
CA GLN A 161 -25.84 -10.81 0.47
C GLN A 161 -25.61 -9.33 0.14
N ARG A 162 -26.48 -8.43 0.64
CA ARG A 162 -26.29 -6.97 0.50
C ARG A 162 -24.99 -6.51 1.15
N ASP A 163 -24.69 -7.03 2.32
CA ASP A 163 -23.47 -6.69 3.03
C ASP A 163 -22.23 -7.20 2.30
N GLN A 164 -22.23 -8.42 1.79
CA GLN A 164 -21.15 -8.98 0.97
C GLN A 164 -20.90 -8.13 -0.28
N ILE A 165 -21.95 -7.71 -1.00
CA ILE A 165 -21.82 -6.83 -2.17
C ILE A 165 -21.22 -5.48 -1.79
N ARG A 166 -21.64 -4.89 -0.67
CA ARG A 166 -21.11 -3.61 -0.16
C ARG A 166 -19.64 -3.74 0.21
N ASN A 167 -19.28 -4.82 0.91
CA ASN A 167 -17.91 -5.13 1.28
C ASN A 167 -17.02 -5.25 0.04
N SER A 168 -17.45 -6.03 -0.97
CA SER A 168 -16.72 -6.20 -2.23
C SER A 168 -16.52 -4.87 -2.97
N LYS A 169 -17.56 -4.01 -3.03
CA LYS A 169 -17.44 -2.67 -3.61
C LYS A 169 -16.43 -1.79 -2.86
N ALA A 170 -16.44 -1.84 -1.53
CA ALA A 170 -15.49 -1.10 -0.70
C ALA A 170 -14.05 -1.62 -0.86
N PHE A 171 -13.88 -2.94 -1.00
CA PHE A 171 -12.58 -3.56 -1.28
C PHE A 171 -12.01 -3.12 -2.63
N VAL A 172 -12.80 -3.17 -3.72
CA VAL A 172 -12.40 -2.67 -5.04
C VAL A 172 -12.01 -1.20 -4.98
N ALA A 173 -12.80 -0.38 -4.27
CA ALA A 173 -12.50 1.04 -4.09
C ALA A 173 -11.18 1.27 -3.32
N THR A 174 -10.89 0.44 -2.32
CA THR A 174 -9.60 0.48 -1.60
C THR A 174 -8.43 0.15 -2.53
N CYS A 175 -8.58 -0.84 -3.40
CA CYS A 175 -7.54 -1.20 -4.37
C CYS A 175 -7.33 -0.14 -5.45
N TRP A 176 -8.40 0.56 -5.87
CA TRP A 176 -8.29 1.75 -6.70
C TRP A 176 -7.48 2.86 -6.03
N ALA A 177 -7.67 3.11 -4.74
CA ALA A 177 -6.88 4.10 -4.01
C ALA A 177 -5.39 3.73 -3.98
N LYS A 178 -5.07 2.45 -3.78
CA LYS A 178 -3.69 1.94 -3.85
C LYS A 178 -3.09 2.08 -5.25
N TYR A 179 -3.86 1.76 -6.29
CA TYR A 179 -3.46 1.99 -7.69
C TYR A 179 -3.13 3.48 -7.93
N CYS A 180 -4.02 4.38 -7.53
CA CYS A 180 -3.80 5.83 -7.69
C CYS A 180 -2.54 6.30 -6.96
N ASN A 181 -2.30 5.79 -5.75
CA ASN A 181 -1.08 6.10 -5.00
C ASN A 181 0.17 5.60 -5.72
N ALA A 182 0.15 4.40 -6.26
CA ALA A 182 1.29 3.82 -6.97
C ALA A 182 1.59 4.60 -8.27
N VAL A 183 0.57 4.95 -9.04
CA VAL A 183 0.73 5.75 -10.26
C VAL A 183 1.28 7.16 -9.94
N LEU A 184 0.78 7.79 -8.86
CA LEU A 184 1.25 9.11 -8.43
C LEU A 184 2.66 9.08 -7.82
N ALA A 185 3.12 7.95 -7.31
CA ALA A 185 4.46 7.81 -6.76
C ALA A 185 5.54 7.66 -7.84
N GLU A 186 5.16 7.33 -9.08
CA GLU A 186 6.12 7.22 -10.18
C GLU A 186 6.58 8.62 -10.64
N PRO A 187 7.88 8.78 -10.94
CA PRO A 187 8.41 10.02 -11.48
C PRO A 187 7.73 10.41 -12.79
N GLN A 188 7.52 11.70 -12.99
CA GLN A 188 7.07 12.20 -14.29
C GLN A 188 8.14 11.87 -15.35
N ASN A 189 7.74 11.13 -16.37
CA ASN A 189 8.59 10.87 -17.53
C ASN A 189 7.90 11.32 -18.80
N PRO A 190 8.14 12.58 -19.25
CA PRO A 190 7.52 13.13 -20.44
C PRO A 190 7.93 12.41 -21.74
N GLU A 191 9.08 11.73 -21.74
CA GLU A 191 9.62 11.05 -22.93
C GLU A 191 9.13 9.61 -23.11
N LYS A 192 8.51 9.03 -22.09
CA LYS A 192 7.93 7.69 -22.20
C LYS A 192 6.70 7.72 -23.09
N ASP A 193 6.91 7.49 -24.37
CA ASP A 193 5.87 7.54 -25.39
C ASP A 193 4.77 6.51 -25.10
N CYS A 194 3.53 7.01 -24.92
CA CYS A 194 2.36 6.15 -24.74
C CYS A 194 2.05 5.27 -25.97
N LYS A 195 2.80 5.43 -27.06
CA LYS A 195 2.62 4.63 -28.28
C LYS A 195 3.03 3.17 -28.11
N ASN A 196 3.83 2.86 -27.08
CA ASN A 196 4.30 1.50 -26.79
C ASN A 196 3.66 0.92 -25.50
N ILE A 197 2.44 1.31 -25.15
CA ILE A 197 1.70 0.55 -24.14
C ILE A 197 1.43 -0.83 -24.74
N PRO A 198 1.93 -1.93 -24.14
CA PRO A 198 1.67 -3.27 -24.62
C PRO A 198 0.17 -3.46 -24.81
N GLN A 199 -0.21 -4.13 -25.90
CA GLN A 199 -1.63 -4.43 -26.13
C GLN A 199 -2.09 -5.32 -24.97
N ILE A 200 -2.94 -4.77 -24.11
CA ILE A 200 -3.43 -5.47 -22.94
C ILE A 200 -4.35 -6.59 -23.41
N ASP A 201 -4.13 -7.77 -22.89
CA ASP A 201 -5.04 -8.89 -23.08
C ASP A 201 -6.30 -8.67 -22.24
N ARG A 202 -7.35 -8.18 -22.87
CA ARG A 202 -8.58 -7.73 -22.21
C ARG A 202 -9.50 -8.90 -21.89
N PHE A 203 -9.92 -9.00 -20.64
CA PHE A 203 -10.93 -9.96 -20.19
C PHE A 203 -12.33 -9.59 -20.66
N ILE A 204 -12.68 -8.33 -20.50
CA ILE A 204 -13.96 -7.77 -20.85
C ILE A 204 -13.71 -6.58 -21.79
N ASN A 205 -14.23 -6.68 -23.00
CA ASN A 205 -14.08 -5.63 -24.01
C ASN A 205 -15.45 -5.03 -24.35
N VAL A 206 -15.96 -4.18 -23.45
CA VAL A 206 -17.23 -3.47 -23.64
C VAL A 206 -16.98 -1.97 -23.61
N TRP A 207 -17.78 -1.21 -24.37
CA TRP A 207 -17.60 0.24 -24.55
C TRP A 207 -17.53 1.05 -23.25
N PRO A 208 -18.42 0.86 -22.25
CA PRO A 208 -18.35 1.61 -20.99
C PRO A 208 -17.03 1.42 -20.24
N LEU A 209 -16.46 0.22 -20.26
CA LEU A 209 -15.21 -0.12 -19.60
C LEU A 209 -14.03 0.53 -20.33
N VAL A 210 -14.02 0.53 -21.66
CA VAL A 210 -12.98 1.17 -22.46
C VAL A 210 -12.93 2.68 -22.22
N ILE A 211 -14.09 3.35 -22.09
CA ILE A 211 -14.17 4.77 -21.74
C ILE A 211 -13.56 4.99 -20.34
N GLN A 212 -13.97 4.22 -19.33
CA GLN A 212 -13.47 4.36 -17.98
C GLN A 212 -11.95 4.17 -17.90
N GLU A 213 -11.39 3.21 -18.63
CA GLU A 213 -9.95 3.03 -18.73
C GLU A 213 -9.23 4.25 -19.33
N SER A 214 -9.85 4.92 -20.32
CA SER A 214 -9.26 6.09 -20.96
C SER A 214 -9.28 7.33 -20.06
N GLU A 215 -10.24 7.42 -19.14
CA GLU A 215 -10.40 8.55 -18.21
C GLU A 215 -9.41 8.52 -17.04
N ILE A 216 -8.88 7.35 -16.71
CA ILE A 216 -7.98 7.19 -15.56
C ILE A 216 -6.57 6.95 -16.09
N PRO A 217 -5.65 7.92 -16.00
CA PRO A 217 -4.26 7.75 -16.44
C PRO A 217 -3.56 6.58 -15.76
N CYS A 218 -2.73 5.86 -16.52
CA CYS A 218 -1.80 4.85 -15.99
C CYS A 218 -0.34 5.34 -16.01
N GLN A 219 -0.13 6.57 -16.45
CA GLN A 219 1.15 7.27 -16.47
C GLN A 219 0.87 8.76 -16.32
N ILE A 220 1.72 9.48 -15.61
CA ILE A 220 1.57 10.90 -15.35
C ILE A 220 2.61 11.69 -16.15
N LYS A 221 2.14 12.61 -16.97
CA LYS A 221 2.98 13.49 -17.79
C LYS A 221 3.01 14.93 -17.26
N ASN A 222 1.95 15.35 -16.60
CA ASN A 222 1.77 16.72 -16.12
C ASN A 222 0.91 16.75 -14.85
N TYR A 223 0.83 17.94 -14.25
CA TYR A 223 0.06 18.16 -13.03
C TYR A 223 -1.45 17.87 -13.19
N ASP A 224 -2.04 18.16 -14.36
CA ASP A 224 -3.48 17.96 -14.56
C ASP A 224 -3.83 16.47 -14.58
N GLU A 225 -3.00 15.63 -15.18
CA GLU A 225 -3.14 14.16 -15.10
C GLU A 225 -2.93 13.66 -13.68
N ALA A 226 -1.91 14.17 -12.95
CA ALA A 226 -1.71 13.84 -11.54
C ALA A 226 -2.94 14.22 -10.71
N ARG A 227 -3.51 15.39 -10.94
CA ARG A 227 -4.73 15.85 -10.28
C ARG A 227 -5.94 14.97 -10.60
N ALA A 228 -6.08 14.50 -11.84
CA ALA A 228 -7.16 13.60 -12.23
C ALA A 228 -7.08 12.25 -11.49
N VAL A 229 -5.88 11.64 -11.43
CA VAL A 229 -5.65 10.42 -10.66
C VAL A 229 -5.91 10.62 -9.18
N PHE A 230 -5.44 11.73 -8.61
CA PHE A 230 -5.71 12.10 -7.22
C PHE A 230 -7.21 12.20 -6.93
N LEU A 231 -7.98 12.91 -7.74
CA LEU A 231 -9.43 13.08 -7.55
C LEU A 231 -10.16 11.74 -7.63
N TRP A 232 -9.75 10.86 -8.54
CA TRP A 232 -10.29 9.51 -8.61
C TRP A 232 -9.98 8.72 -7.33
N GLY A 233 -8.74 8.76 -6.85
CA GLY A 233 -8.33 8.12 -5.61
C GLY A 233 -9.14 8.61 -4.39
N ILE A 234 -9.37 9.92 -4.27
CA ILE A 234 -10.22 10.50 -3.21
C ILE A 234 -11.64 9.96 -3.30
N LYS A 235 -12.26 9.97 -4.48
CA LYS A 235 -13.60 9.42 -4.71
C LYS A 235 -13.69 7.96 -4.28
N CYS A 236 -12.67 7.16 -4.57
CA CYS A 236 -12.61 5.75 -4.18
C CYS A 236 -12.46 5.60 -2.66
N ILE A 237 -11.62 6.40 -2.00
CA ILE A 237 -11.47 6.39 -0.54
C ILE A 237 -12.79 6.75 0.15
N ASP A 238 -13.49 7.77 -0.31
CA ASP A 238 -14.78 8.17 0.26
C ASP A 238 -15.82 7.06 0.08
N ALA A 239 -15.86 6.42 -1.08
CA ALA A 239 -16.71 5.25 -1.33
C ALA A 239 -16.39 4.08 -0.37
N ALA A 240 -15.10 3.77 -0.15
CA ALA A 240 -14.69 2.72 0.77
C ALA A 240 -15.01 3.07 2.24
N LYS A 241 -14.79 4.32 2.67
CA LYS A 241 -15.13 4.80 4.02
C LYS A 241 -16.63 4.78 4.32
N SER A 242 -17.49 4.81 3.30
CA SER A 242 -18.94 4.68 3.50
C SER A 242 -19.33 3.31 4.07
N TYR A 243 -18.53 2.27 3.82
CA TYR A 243 -18.67 0.93 4.37
C TYR A 243 -17.73 0.70 5.55
N PHE A 244 -16.42 0.86 5.38
CA PHE A 244 -15.44 0.67 6.44
C PHE A 244 -15.44 1.86 7.41
N ARG A 245 -16.34 1.83 8.39
CA ARG A 245 -16.44 2.86 9.44
C ARG A 245 -15.48 2.58 10.59
N LEU A 246 -14.99 3.63 11.24
CA LEU A 246 -14.01 3.52 12.33
C LEU A 246 -14.48 2.64 13.49
N ASN A 247 -15.75 2.73 13.87
CA ASN A 247 -16.31 1.97 14.98
C ASN A 247 -16.53 0.48 14.71
N GLU A 248 -16.56 0.07 13.43
CA GLU A 248 -16.82 -1.32 13.02
C GLU A 248 -15.59 -1.98 12.41
N TYR A 249 -14.80 -1.21 11.64
CA TYR A 249 -13.67 -1.69 10.85
C TYR A 249 -12.45 -0.78 11.05
N ALA A 250 -12.00 -0.62 12.32
CA ALA A 250 -10.94 0.34 12.67
C ALA A 250 -9.66 0.18 11.84
N THR A 251 -9.21 -1.04 11.60
CA THR A 251 -8.01 -1.33 10.80
C THR A 251 -8.17 -0.88 9.34
N ASN A 252 -9.28 -1.26 8.70
CA ASN A 252 -9.55 -0.88 7.30
C ASN A 252 -9.72 0.63 7.16
N TYR A 253 -10.45 1.26 8.10
CA TYR A 253 -10.61 2.71 8.13
C TYR A 253 -9.26 3.43 8.26
N SER A 254 -8.40 2.98 9.15
CA SER A 254 -7.08 3.55 9.34
C SER A 254 -6.21 3.43 8.09
N GLN A 255 -6.20 2.25 7.44
CA GLN A 255 -5.54 2.08 6.15
C GLN A 255 -6.05 3.07 5.09
N LEU A 256 -7.37 3.31 5.03
CA LEU A 256 -7.93 4.30 4.11
C LEU A 256 -7.51 5.74 4.43
N VAL A 257 -7.32 6.08 5.70
CA VAL A 257 -6.78 7.39 6.10
C VAL A 257 -5.31 7.52 5.72
N GLU A 258 -4.52 6.45 5.88
CA GLU A 258 -3.13 6.40 5.43
C GLU A 258 -3.02 6.53 3.90
N GLU A 259 -3.84 5.79 3.14
CA GLU A 259 -3.88 5.91 1.68
C GLU A 259 -4.28 7.33 1.25
N HIS A 260 -5.21 7.97 1.99
CA HIS A 260 -5.58 9.37 1.76
C HIS A 260 -4.42 10.34 2.01
N SER A 261 -3.67 10.13 3.11
CA SER A 261 -2.44 10.88 3.39
C SER A 261 -1.41 10.73 2.27
N LYS A 262 -1.18 9.50 1.79
CA LYS A 262 -0.26 9.21 0.68
C LYS A 262 -0.68 9.91 -0.62
N LEU A 263 -1.98 9.96 -0.95
CA LEU A 263 -2.48 10.67 -2.13
C LEU A 263 -2.09 12.16 -2.09
N PHE A 264 -2.26 12.82 -0.95
CA PHE A 264 -1.84 14.22 -0.80
C PHE A 264 -0.33 14.38 -0.86
N LYS A 265 0.45 13.46 -0.28
CA LYS A 265 1.92 13.46 -0.34
C LYS A 265 2.39 13.38 -1.78
N ASN A 266 1.87 12.41 -2.51
CA ASN A 266 2.26 12.16 -3.88
C ASN A 266 1.85 13.32 -4.82
N LEU A 267 0.62 13.83 -4.68
CA LEU A 267 0.18 14.99 -5.48
C LEU A 267 1.04 16.23 -5.19
N ALA A 268 1.45 16.46 -3.93
CA ALA A 268 2.32 17.57 -3.58
C ALA A 268 3.65 17.52 -4.34
N GLY A 269 4.20 16.33 -4.60
CA GLY A 269 5.41 16.15 -5.40
C GLY A 269 5.27 16.57 -6.88
N HIS A 270 4.05 16.59 -7.41
CA HIS A 270 3.76 17.02 -8.77
C HIS A 270 3.37 18.51 -8.89
N ASP A 271 3.08 19.16 -7.77
CA ASP A 271 2.61 20.56 -7.76
C ASP A 271 3.78 21.54 -7.73
N PRO A 272 3.94 22.45 -8.69
CA PRO A 272 5.02 23.44 -8.68
C PRO A 272 4.84 24.54 -7.62
N ASP A 273 3.62 24.74 -7.07
CA ASP A 273 3.32 25.79 -6.10
C ASP A 273 3.58 25.31 -4.66
N LEU A 274 4.64 25.84 -4.03
CA LEU A 274 5.04 25.51 -2.66
C LEU A 274 3.95 25.82 -1.61
N ASN A 275 3.12 26.84 -1.83
CA ASN A 275 2.02 27.16 -0.92
C ASN A 275 0.91 26.12 -1.00
N ARG A 276 0.61 25.59 -2.20
CA ARG A 276 -0.35 24.49 -2.36
C ARG A 276 0.18 23.20 -1.77
N GLN A 277 1.48 22.89 -1.96
CA GLN A 277 2.14 21.76 -1.28
C GLN A 277 1.97 21.85 0.24
N CYS A 278 2.27 23.03 0.84
CA CYS A 278 2.05 23.25 2.27
C CYS A 278 0.61 22.98 2.73
N LYS A 279 -0.39 23.40 1.92
CA LYS A 279 -1.81 23.14 2.23
C LYS A 279 -2.14 21.65 2.16
N MET A 280 -1.55 20.91 1.22
CA MET A 280 -1.72 19.45 1.12
C MET A 280 -1.13 18.75 2.35
N HIS A 281 0.09 19.08 2.75
CA HIS A 281 0.69 18.54 3.97
C HIS A 281 -0.10 18.91 5.24
N LYS A 282 -0.67 20.10 5.30
CA LYS A 282 -1.54 20.49 6.42
C LYS A 282 -2.79 19.62 6.51
N ARG A 283 -3.43 19.30 5.37
CA ARG A 283 -4.58 18.36 5.33
C ARG A 283 -4.20 16.97 5.80
N ARG A 284 -3.01 16.46 5.40
CA ARG A 284 -2.48 15.20 5.91
C ARG A 284 -2.36 15.22 7.43
N MET A 285 -1.70 16.26 7.97
CA MET A 285 -1.51 16.43 9.40
C MET A 285 -2.85 16.43 10.16
N ASP A 286 -3.84 17.18 9.68
CA ASP A 286 -5.13 17.29 10.35
C ASP A 286 -5.86 15.94 10.39
N GLN A 287 -5.83 15.17 9.30
CA GLN A 287 -6.48 13.86 9.21
C GLN A 287 -5.80 12.81 10.09
N LEU A 288 -4.47 12.71 10.04
CA LEU A 288 -3.74 11.75 10.85
C LEU A 288 -3.82 12.10 12.34
N THR A 289 -3.82 13.38 12.69
CA THR A 289 -4.04 13.84 14.08
C THR A 289 -5.44 13.44 14.58
N ALA A 290 -6.46 13.61 13.76
CA ALA A 290 -7.81 13.19 14.12
C ALA A 290 -7.90 11.67 14.32
N LEU A 291 -7.25 10.89 13.46
CA LEU A 291 -7.21 9.42 13.58
C LEU A 291 -6.50 8.98 14.87
N VAL A 292 -5.30 9.52 15.16
CA VAL A 292 -4.55 9.17 16.39
C VAL A 292 -5.38 9.43 17.65
N ARG A 293 -6.10 10.55 17.70
CA ARG A 293 -6.96 10.90 18.84
C ARG A 293 -8.16 9.96 19.01
N SER A 294 -8.59 9.30 17.93
CA SER A 294 -9.75 8.39 17.92
C SER A 294 -9.38 6.94 18.22
N LEU A 295 -8.09 6.59 18.15
CA LEU A 295 -7.60 5.24 18.39
C LEU A 295 -7.27 5.03 19.86
N ASN A 296 -7.59 3.84 20.39
CA ASN A 296 -7.13 3.42 21.71
C ASN A 296 -5.73 2.80 21.60
N PRO A 297 -4.69 3.44 22.17
CA PRO A 297 -3.31 2.94 22.08
C PRO A 297 -3.12 1.53 22.67
N GLN A 298 -3.95 1.10 23.61
CA GLN A 298 -3.86 -0.24 24.19
C GLN A 298 -4.09 -1.36 23.16
N PHE A 299 -4.96 -1.11 22.19
CA PHE A 299 -5.29 -2.10 21.13
C PHE A 299 -4.56 -1.82 19.82
N TYR A 300 -4.20 -0.57 19.55
CA TYR A 300 -3.63 -0.12 18.27
C TYR A 300 -2.25 0.52 18.41
N MET A 301 -1.41 0.03 19.34
CA MET A 301 -0.11 0.62 19.65
C MET A 301 0.80 0.76 18.42
N SER A 302 0.91 -0.30 17.62
CA SER A 302 1.75 -0.29 16.40
C SER A 302 1.29 0.79 15.42
N LEU A 303 -0.01 0.90 15.20
CA LEU A 303 -0.61 1.91 14.34
C LEU A 303 -0.40 3.32 14.90
N CYS A 304 -0.60 3.52 16.21
CA CYS A 304 -0.34 4.82 16.85
C CYS A 304 1.14 5.23 16.72
N ARG A 305 2.08 4.28 16.84
CA ARG A 305 3.52 4.52 16.58
C ARG A 305 3.76 5.03 15.18
N GLN A 306 3.24 4.30 14.17
CA GLN A 306 3.38 4.66 12.77
C GLN A 306 2.81 6.05 12.49
N LEU A 307 1.61 6.34 12.98
CA LEU A 307 0.96 7.64 12.78
C LEU A 307 1.70 8.80 13.46
N GLN A 308 2.22 8.60 14.69
CA GLN A 308 3.02 9.63 15.37
C GLN A 308 4.32 9.91 14.61
N PHE A 309 4.98 8.87 14.11
CA PHE A 309 6.18 9.04 13.30
C PHE A 309 5.88 9.81 12.00
N GLU A 310 4.83 9.43 11.25
CA GLU A 310 4.43 10.13 10.01
C GLU A 310 4.05 11.59 10.28
N LEU A 311 3.38 11.89 11.39
CA LEU A 311 3.06 13.27 11.80
C LEU A 311 4.33 14.10 12.05
N GLY A 312 5.36 13.49 12.65
CA GLY A 312 6.68 14.12 12.77
C GLY A 312 7.32 14.42 11.42
N GLU A 313 7.29 13.47 10.48
CA GLU A 313 7.80 13.65 9.13
C GLU A 313 7.03 14.75 8.36
N ILE A 314 5.71 14.83 8.51
CA ILE A 314 4.90 15.89 7.89
C ILE A 314 5.34 17.27 8.40
N CYS A 315 5.67 17.40 9.70
CA CYS A 315 6.22 18.64 10.24
C CYS A 315 7.53 18.99 9.56
N HIS A 316 8.41 18.01 9.29
CA HIS A 316 9.67 18.23 8.57
C HIS A 316 9.42 18.80 7.16
N GLU A 317 8.55 18.15 6.38
CA GLU A 317 8.19 18.59 5.01
C GLU A 317 7.63 20.03 5.05
N MET A 318 6.73 20.33 5.97
CA MET A 318 6.14 21.66 6.10
C MET A 318 7.17 22.73 6.52
N ILE A 319 8.11 22.42 7.41
CA ILE A 319 9.20 23.31 7.80
C ILE A 319 10.11 23.58 6.60
N HIS A 320 10.48 22.54 5.85
CA HIS A 320 11.30 22.66 4.66
C HIS A 320 10.65 23.58 3.62
N LEU A 321 9.37 23.34 3.29
CA LEU A 321 8.61 24.16 2.34
C LEU A 321 8.49 25.61 2.80
N LYS A 322 8.17 25.84 4.09
CA LYS A 322 8.06 27.22 4.63
C LYS A 322 9.39 27.97 4.64
N THR A 323 10.49 27.25 4.86
CA THR A 323 11.84 27.83 4.79
C THR A 323 12.17 28.23 3.35
N ARG A 324 11.85 27.37 2.37
CA ARG A 324 12.01 27.72 0.94
C ARG A 324 11.20 28.95 0.55
N ILE A 325 9.90 28.97 0.87
CA ILE A 325 9.01 30.11 0.61
C ILE A 325 9.53 31.40 1.27
N ALA A 326 10.14 31.28 2.47
CA ALA A 326 10.67 32.44 3.16
C ALA A 326 11.95 32.98 2.50
N ASN A 327 12.80 32.08 1.96
CA ASN A 327 14.07 32.46 1.29
C ASN A 327 13.83 33.02 -0.12
N GLU A 328 12.72 32.70 -0.77
CA GLU A 328 12.34 33.28 -2.09
C GLU A 328 11.89 34.75 -1.98
N THR A 329 11.65 35.25 -0.79
CA THR A 329 11.27 36.67 -0.56
C THR A 329 12.48 37.53 -0.28
N ILE A 330 12.62 38.66 -0.97
CA ILE A 330 13.74 39.60 -0.87
C ILE A 330 13.95 40.13 0.57
N GLU A 331 12.88 40.18 1.36
CA GLU A 331 12.90 40.66 2.75
C GLU A 331 13.43 39.64 3.78
N GLY A 332 13.78 38.40 3.34
CA GLY A 332 14.23 37.34 4.23
C GLY A 332 13.12 36.75 5.12
N ILE A 333 13.53 36.10 6.21
CA ILE A 333 12.59 35.45 7.13
C ILE A 333 12.03 36.47 8.12
N SER A 334 10.79 36.90 7.90
CA SER A 334 10.09 37.78 8.88
C SER A 334 9.80 37.01 10.19
N ILE A 335 9.65 37.76 11.30
CA ILE A 335 9.33 37.21 12.63
C ILE A 335 8.08 36.33 12.57
N SER A 336 7.04 36.74 11.81
CA SER A 336 5.81 35.94 11.64
C SER A 336 6.05 34.62 10.93
N LYS A 337 6.94 34.58 9.94
CA LYS A 337 7.32 33.34 9.24
C LYS A 337 8.15 32.44 10.16
N ALA A 338 9.09 33.00 10.91
CA ALA A 338 9.89 32.28 11.89
C ALA A 338 9.02 31.66 13.01
N ALA A 339 8.04 32.39 13.51
CA ALA A 339 7.08 31.90 14.51
C ALA A 339 6.26 30.69 13.99
N LYS A 340 5.84 30.70 12.70
CA LYS A 340 5.15 29.55 12.10
C LYS A 340 6.05 28.33 11.96
N ILE A 341 7.32 28.51 11.62
CA ILE A 341 8.32 27.42 11.55
C ILE A 341 8.56 26.86 12.96
N SER A 342 8.74 27.74 13.96
CA SER A 342 8.91 27.33 15.37
C SER A 342 7.72 26.54 15.90
N SER A 343 6.49 26.98 15.60
CA SER A 343 5.27 26.24 15.97
C SER A 343 5.20 24.84 15.37
N LEU A 344 5.62 24.67 14.10
CA LEU A 344 5.70 23.36 13.47
C LEU A 344 6.81 22.49 14.07
N ALA A 345 7.95 23.09 14.43
CA ALA A 345 9.03 22.40 15.11
C ALA A 345 8.58 21.86 16.47
N THR A 346 7.85 22.67 17.25
CA THR A 346 7.27 22.23 18.53
C THR A 346 6.30 21.06 18.35
N GLN A 347 5.43 21.11 17.34
CA GLN A 347 4.53 20.01 17.03
C GLN A 347 5.29 18.74 16.62
N GLY A 348 6.32 18.87 15.76
CA GLY A 348 7.15 17.75 15.33
C GLY A 348 7.91 17.10 16.49
N ILE A 349 8.48 17.91 17.41
CA ILE A 349 9.09 17.41 18.64
C ILE A 349 8.08 16.58 19.44
N SER A 350 6.89 17.12 19.68
CA SER A 350 5.85 16.41 20.43
C SER A 350 5.46 15.08 19.79
N HIS A 351 5.33 15.01 18.45
CA HIS A 351 4.98 13.79 17.78
C HIS A 351 6.09 12.74 17.86
N PHE A 352 7.34 13.12 17.67
CA PHE A 352 8.46 12.17 17.79
C PHE A 352 8.72 11.78 19.26
N GLU A 353 8.56 12.67 20.22
CA GLU A 353 8.62 12.33 21.66
C GLU A 353 7.51 11.34 22.03
N ASN A 354 6.28 11.54 21.54
CA ASN A 354 5.18 10.59 21.74
C ASN A 354 5.51 9.22 21.14
N PHE A 355 6.11 9.19 19.95
CA PHE A 355 6.59 7.95 19.32
C PHE A 355 7.66 7.25 20.18
N ILE A 356 8.72 7.96 20.58
CA ILE A 356 9.82 7.44 21.40
C ILE A 356 9.31 6.94 22.76
N ASN A 357 8.38 7.68 23.39
CA ASN A 357 7.82 7.32 24.70
C ASN A 357 7.08 5.98 24.68
N THR A 358 6.60 5.52 23.53
CA THR A 358 5.97 4.19 23.41
C THR A 358 6.95 3.02 23.57
N PHE A 359 8.24 3.28 23.53
CA PHE A 359 9.30 2.25 23.70
C PHE A 359 9.92 2.25 25.08
N LYS A 360 9.57 3.24 25.92
CA LYS A 360 10.07 3.32 27.28
C LYS A 360 9.37 2.31 28.19
N ASP A 361 10.13 1.78 29.12
CA ASP A 361 9.61 0.93 30.18
C ASP A 361 8.82 1.73 31.25
N LYS A 362 8.39 1.06 32.31
CA LYS A 362 7.66 1.68 33.42
C LYS A 362 8.49 2.69 34.21
N GLU A 363 9.80 2.63 34.12
CA GLU A 363 10.75 3.53 34.75
C GLU A 363 11.11 4.72 33.85
N GLY A 364 10.56 4.76 32.63
CA GLY A 364 10.81 5.81 31.64
C GLY A 364 12.13 5.65 30.87
N LYS A 365 12.77 4.47 30.93
CA LYS A 365 14.05 4.18 30.29
C LYS A 365 13.84 3.46 28.96
N LEU A 366 14.61 3.85 27.95
CA LEU A 366 14.67 3.14 26.66
C LEU A 366 15.50 1.85 26.80
N PRO A 367 15.19 0.81 26.03
CA PRO A 367 16.02 -0.40 25.97
C PRO A 367 17.40 -0.10 25.38
N ASP A 368 18.41 -0.85 25.78
CA ASP A 368 19.79 -0.71 25.30
C ASP A 368 19.92 -1.07 23.80
N THR A 369 19.08 -1.99 23.31
CA THR A 369 19.00 -2.40 21.91
C THR A 369 17.56 -2.44 21.45
N PHE A 370 17.32 -2.15 20.14
CA PHE A 370 16.00 -2.19 19.52
C PHE A 370 15.96 -3.33 18.48
N SER A 371 14.76 -3.82 18.16
CA SER A 371 14.58 -4.73 17.01
C SER A 371 14.94 -4.02 15.70
N GLU A 372 15.43 -4.79 14.72
CA GLU A 372 15.88 -4.27 13.41
C GLU A 372 14.88 -3.30 12.77
N ASP A 373 13.59 -3.62 12.81
CA ASP A 373 12.53 -2.77 12.25
C ASP A 373 12.38 -1.41 12.95
N ASN A 374 12.79 -1.30 14.22
CA ASN A 374 12.59 -0.11 15.04
C ASN A 374 13.86 0.76 15.18
N VAL A 375 15.04 0.21 14.88
CA VAL A 375 16.33 0.96 15.03
C VAL A 375 16.28 2.25 14.23
N ARG A 376 16.07 2.16 12.90
CA ARG A 376 16.05 3.33 12.03
C ARG A 376 14.99 4.37 12.44
N PRO A 377 13.71 4.01 12.65
CA PRO A 377 12.70 4.97 13.08
C PRO A 377 13.04 5.70 14.37
N ILE A 378 13.60 5.01 15.37
CA ILE A 378 13.97 5.62 16.65
C ILE A 378 15.13 6.60 16.50
N LEU A 379 16.18 6.21 15.77
CA LEU A 379 17.33 7.08 15.52
C LEU A 379 16.95 8.32 14.69
N ILE A 380 16.09 8.13 13.68
CA ILE A 380 15.54 9.23 12.87
C ILE A 380 14.70 10.19 13.73
N ALA A 381 13.86 9.66 14.62
CA ALA A 381 13.06 10.50 15.52
C ALA A 381 13.96 11.37 16.43
N HIS A 382 15.01 10.79 17.02
CA HIS A 382 15.97 11.54 17.82
C HIS A 382 16.70 12.59 16.97
N PHE A 383 17.16 12.22 15.78
CA PHE A 383 17.82 13.14 14.87
C PHE A 383 16.95 14.35 14.50
N TYR A 384 15.69 14.11 14.15
CA TYR A 384 14.78 15.20 13.81
C TYR A 384 14.38 16.06 14.99
N ILE A 385 14.22 15.50 16.19
CA ILE A 385 14.00 16.32 17.39
C ILE A 385 15.20 17.27 17.59
N GLY A 386 16.42 16.77 17.49
CA GLY A 386 17.62 17.62 17.53
C GLY A 386 17.55 18.77 16.51
N ARG A 387 17.23 18.46 15.26
CA ARG A 387 17.06 19.48 14.20
C ARG A 387 15.93 20.46 14.49
N TYR A 388 14.83 20.04 15.08
CA TYR A 388 13.71 20.91 15.41
C TYR A 388 14.04 21.86 16.56
N CYS A 389 14.80 21.42 17.56
CA CYS A 389 15.28 22.28 18.63
C CYS A 389 16.05 23.49 18.08
N SER A 390 16.81 23.33 16.99
CA SER A 390 17.52 24.46 16.34
C SER A 390 16.60 25.44 15.60
N LYS A 391 15.33 25.09 15.38
CA LYS A 391 14.34 25.94 14.68
C LYS A 391 13.37 26.64 15.63
N LEU A 392 13.48 26.40 16.94
CA LEU A 392 12.64 27.05 17.90
C LEU A 392 13.04 28.53 18.04
N LEU A 393 12.04 29.39 17.98
CA LEU A 393 12.19 30.82 18.16
C LEU A 393 12.03 31.13 19.63
N GLU A 394 13.12 31.46 20.31
CA GLU A 394 13.13 31.80 21.71
C GLU A 394 13.72 33.20 21.92
N THR A 395 13.03 34.00 22.72
CA THR A 395 13.46 35.33 23.17
C THR A 395 14.10 35.29 24.55
N ASP A 396 13.72 34.31 25.37
CA ASP A 396 14.26 34.10 26.71
C ASP A 396 15.60 33.33 26.65
N PRO A 397 16.69 33.85 27.18
CA PRO A 397 17.99 33.18 27.25
C PRO A 397 17.94 31.79 27.88
N ASN A 398 17.18 31.61 28.97
CA ASN A 398 17.07 30.35 29.70
C ASN A 398 16.42 29.26 28.83
N ASN A 399 15.36 29.60 28.12
CA ASN A 399 14.70 28.68 27.18
C ASN A 399 15.61 28.33 26.00
N LYS A 400 16.43 29.29 25.54
CA LYS A 400 17.39 29.05 24.47
C LYS A 400 18.48 28.07 24.91
N GLU A 401 19.01 28.20 26.13
CA GLU A 401 19.98 27.26 26.70
C GLU A 401 19.37 25.87 26.89
N HIS A 402 18.14 25.80 27.39
CA HIS A 402 17.41 24.53 27.50
C HIS A 402 17.25 23.84 26.17
N ASN A 403 16.86 24.57 25.11
CA ASN A 403 16.71 24.00 23.76
C ASN A 403 18.05 23.54 23.18
N LEU A 404 19.15 24.21 23.44
CA LEU A 404 20.49 23.79 23.07
C LEU A 404 20.92 22.53 23.82
N SER A 405 20.61 22.44 25.11
CA SER A 405 20.86 21.22 25.90
C SER A 405 20.11 20.04 25.38
N LYS A 406 18.80 20.18 25.07
CA LYS A 406 17.99 19.15 24.42
C LYS A 406 18.57 18.73 23.08
N LEU A 407 18.90 19.67 22.23
CA LEU A 407 19.52 19.40 20.93
C LEU A 407 20.77 18.50 21.06
N LYS A 408 21.66 18.86 22.02
CA LYS A 408 22.87 18.09 22.32
C LYS A 408 22.54 16.67 22.80
N GLU A 409 21.57 16.55 23.70
CA GLU A 409 21.11 15.26 24.24
C GLU A 409 20.65 14.32 23.12
N TYR A 410 19.77 14.77 22.22
CA TYR A 410 19.20 13.96 21.15
C TYR A 410 20.25 13.53 20.11
N PHE A 411 21.15 14.42 19.68
CA PHE A 411 22.23 14.03 18.78
C PHE A 411 23.25 13.11 19.46
N THR A 412 23.53 13.33 20.75
CA THR A 412 24.43 12.47 21.54
C THR A 412 23.85 11.05 21.64
N PHE A 413 22.54 10.92 21.82
CA PHE A 413 21.88 9.61 21.80
C PHE A 413 22.14 8.85 20.49
N VAL A 414 21.93 9.51 19.34
CA VAL A 414 22.15 8.91 18.01
C VAL A 414 23.59 8.41 17.86
N VAL A 415 24.57 9.25 18.20
CA VAL A 415 25.99 8.90 18.05
C VAL A 415 26.37 7.77 19.00
N LYS A 416 26.02 7.86 20.28
CA LYS A 416 26.35 6.83 21.29
C LYS A 416 25.69 5.48 20.99
N TYR A 417 24.45 5.49 20.49
CA TYR A 417 23.77 4.26 20.13
C TYR A 417 24.54 3.52 19.01
N ILE A 418 24.99 4.23 17.99
CA ILE A 418 25.77 3.63 16.88
C ILE A 418 27.15 3.21 17.34
N GLU A 419 27.81 3.96 18.25
CA GLU A 419 29.08 3.55 18.85
C GLU A 419 28.96 2.24 19.64
N ALA A 420 27.85 2.06 20.33
CA ALA A 420 27.55 0.82 21.06
C ALA A 420 27.08 -0.33 20.14
N ASN A 421 26.49 -0.02 18.96
CA ASN A 421 25.90 -0.96 18.02
C ASN A 421 26.38 -0.67 16.58
N PRO A 422 27.67 -0.90 16.21
CA PRO A 422 28.23 -0.50 14.93
C PRO A 422 27.54 -1.13 13.72
N ASP A 423 26.96 -2.31 13.86
CA ASP A 423 26.24 -3.05 12.81
C ASP A 423 25.02 -2.26 12.29
N HIS A 424 24.47 -1.35 13.10
CA HIS A 424 23.34 -0.51 12.73
C HIS A 424 23.73 0.79 12.01
N ALA A 425 25.03 1.08 11.82
CA ALA A 425 25.49 2.34 11.22
C ALA A 425 24.94 2.57 9.80
N SER A 426 24.79 1.51 9.01
CA SER A 426 24.22 1.58 7.66
C SER A 426 22.77 2.04 7.61
N THR A 427 22.02 1.88 8.71
CA THR A 427 20.60 2.28 8.77
C THR A 427 20.38 3.79 8.76
N ILE A 428 21.40 4.59 9.16
CA ILE A 428 21.37 6.07 9.22
C ILE A 428 22.64 6.66 8.59
N GLU A 429 23.10 6.08 7.48
CA GLU A 429 24.33 6.48 6.79
C GLU A 429 24.39 7.99 6.46
N ASN A 430 23.26 8.58 6.09
CA ASN A 430 23.16 10.00 5.74
C ASN A 430 23.02 10.92 6.96
N GLU A 431 22.37 10.46 8.02
CA GLU A 431 22.06 11.27 9.18
C GLU A 431 23.18 11.28 10.23
N LEU A 432 23.94 10.20 10.35
CA LEU A 432 25.01 10.06 11.34
C LEU A 432 26.14 11.09 11.18
N PRO A 433 26.69 11.35 9.96
CA PRO A 433 27.69 12.40 9.77
C PRO A 433 27.17 13.77 10.19
N LEU A 434 25.94 14.10 9.83
CA LEU A 434 25.31 15.37 10.19
C LEU A 434 25.12 15.53 11.72
N ALA A 435 24.78 14.44 12.41
CA ALA A 435 24.65 14.45 13.87
C ALA A 435 26.02 14.73 14.55
N LYS A 436 27.09 14.12 14.05
CA LYS A 436 28.47 14.33 14.54
C LYS A 436 28.93 15.77 14.31
N GLU A 437 28.77 16.29 13.09
CA GLU A 437 29.11 17.66 12.72
C GLU A 437 28.39 18.69 13.61
N MET A 438 27.11 18.47 13.88
CA MET A 438 26.35 19.34 14.76
C MET A 438 26.87 19.34 16.20
N LEU A 439 27.29 18.18 16.73
CA LEU A 439 27.87 18.08 18.07
C LEU A 439 29.25 18.76 18.15
N GLU A 440 30.10 18.62 17.12
CA GLU A 440 31.38 19.28 17.01
C GLU A 440 31.21 20.80 16.98
N TYR A 441 30.34 21.32 16.13
CA TYR A 441 30.00 22.74 16.02
C TYR A 441 29.55 23.33 17.35
N MET A 442 28.68 22.61 18.09
CA MET A 442 28.21 23.07 19.41
C MET A 442 29.34 23.12 20.44
N THR A 443 30.25 22.15 20.42
CA THR A 443 31.39 22.08 21.34
C THR A 443 32.35 23.21 21.06
N GLU A 444 32.66 23.50 19.81
CA GLU A 444 33.52 24.63 19.41
C GLU A 444 32.93 25.98 19.85
N ARG A 445 31.63 26.16 19.63
CA ARG A 445 30.94 27.39 20.00
C ARG A 445 30.89 27.57 21.52
N ALA A 446 30.70 26.51 22.30
CA ALA A 446 30.76 26.55 23.75
C ALA A 446 32.17 26.97 24.25
N ASN A 447 33.22 26.44 23.65
CA ASN A 447 34.61 26.79 23.97
C ASN A 447 34.93 28.25 23.63
N GLN A 448 34.41 28.77 22.48
CA GLN A 448 34.58 30.20 22.13
C GLN A 448 33.91 31.14 23.11
N VAL A 449 32.71 30.80 23.60
CA VAL A 449 32.00 31.61 24.60
C VAL A 449 32.77 31.61 25.92
N VAL A 450 33.31 30.49 26.37
CA VAL A 450 34.13 30.40 27.58
C VAL A 450 35.40 31.21 27.44
N MET A 451 36.12 31.15 26.31
CA MET A 451 37.33 31.93 26.05
C MET A 451 37.05 33.46 26.01
N SER A 452 35.91 33.85 25.43
CA SER A 452 35.53 35.28 25.38
C SER A 452 35.04 35.84 26.73
N ALA A 453 34.60 34.96 27.66
CA ALA A 453 34.21 35.36 29.02
C ALA A 453 35.39 35.39 30.01
N THR A 454 36.54 34.79 29.63
CA THR A 454 37.79 34.76 30.45
C THR A 454 38.85 35.74 29.98
N SER A 455 38.66 36.40 28.85
CA SER A 455 39.46 37.51 28.32
C SER A 455 38.78 38.85 28.61
#